data_ac32c5d823a33a185945db94169a5961
#
_entry.id   ac32c5d823a33a185945db94169a5961
#
_cell.length_a   1.000
_cell.length_b   1.000
_cell.length_c   1.000
_cell.angle_alpha   90.00
_cell.angle_beta   90.00
_cell.angle_gamma   90.00
#
_symmetry.space_group_name_H-M   'P 1'
#
loop_
_entity.id
_entity.type
_entity.pdbx_description
1 polymer ?
#
loop_
_entity_poly.entity_id
_entity_poly.type
_entity_poly.pdbx_seq_one_letter_code
_entity_poly.pdbx_strand_id
1 'polypeptide(L)'
;VRAAALLLAGSLLAGAGAARAQAVAVPFYSAQHWVEGLYRHGLAPDAAAFAARAAALPAAVGTRCDAAGAAAAPALDQARAQWRDAMLAWEALAALPIGPLIERRALRTLDFTPARPALIARAIEAQPADAAAMERIGAPAKGLPALEWLLWTSPVAPGAPACRYALQVAEDLAREARALVAAAAAEPPRDEAQLATATAEAVNQLVGAVERLRWAQIEKPTRGGAEFPRTASGATAQSWQAQWQAIRARLRMPASAPPTPGTGLLPVETWLRGRGLLAEADVLAAAVDVADASLRGLTPGAGARLSAAAQALAGVKQVLENRVAPALQVRIGFSDADGD
;
A
#
# COMPACT_ATOMS: atom_id res chain seq x y z
N VAL A 1 -33.63 -68.19 49.06
CA VAL A 1 -33.73 -66.71 49.14
C VAL A 1 -32.73 -66.08 48.19
N ARG A 2 -33.13 -65.60 47.01
CA ARG A 2 -32.33 -64.92 46.00
C ARG A 2 -32.78 -63.46 45.90
N ALA A 3 -31.93 -62.52 46.26
CA ALA A 3 -32.11 -61.09 46.08
C ALA A 3 -31.68 -60.65 44.69
N ALA A 4 -32.58 -60.03 43.92
CA ALA A 4 -32.30 -59.41 42.61
C ALA A 4 -31.89 -57.95 42.84
N ALA A 5 -30.70 -57.57 42.36
CA ALA A 5 -30.26 -56.20 42.32
C ALA A 5 -30.63 -55.55 40.97
N LEU A 6 -31.48 -54.52 41.01
CA LEU A 6 -31.79 -53.66 39.86
C LEU A 6 -30.70 -52.57 39.69
N LEU A 7 -30.00 -52.64 38.56
CA LEU A 7 -29.09 -51.56 38.12
C LEU A 7 -29.86 -50.54 37.33
N LEU A 8 -30.03 -49.31 37.85
CA LEU A 8 -30.52 -48.14 37.15
C LEU A 8 -29.33 -47.51 36.36
N ALA A 9 -29.36 -47.67 35.04
CA ALA A 9 -28.48 -46.93 34.13
C ALA A 9 -29.02 -45.52 33.89
N GLY A 10 -28.44 -44.51 34.54
CA GLY A 10 -28.73 -43.11 34.30
C GLY A 10 -28.01 -42.63 33.03
N SER A 11 -28.74 -42.37 31.97
CA SER A 11 -28.26 -41.75 30.73
C SER A 11 -28.00 -40.26 30.94
N LEU A 12 -26.74 -39.83 31.08
CA LEU A 12 -26.32 -38.44 31.01
C LEU A 12 -26.35 -38.00 29.55
N LEU A 13 -27.40 -37.32 29.15
CA LEU A 13 -27.44 -36.53 27.93
C LEU A 13 -26.57 -35.29 28.11
N ALA A 14 -25.32 -35.37 27.68
CA ALA A 14 -24.45 -34.22 27.52
C ALA A 14 -24.98 -33.37 26.36
N GLY A 15 -25.76 -32.33 26.69
CA GLY A 15 -26.14 -31.29 25.76
C GLY A 15 -24.94 -30.53 25.27
N ALA A 16 -24.44 -30.87 24.08
CA ALA A 16 -23.49 -30.03 23.37
C ALA A 16 -24.18 -28.72 23.01
N GLY A 17 -24.06 -27.72 23.87
CA GLY A 17 -24.45 -26.35 23.58
C GLY A 17 -23.57 -25.85 22.44
N ALA A 18 -24.12 -25.83 21.22
CA ALA A 18 -23.50 -25.11 20.12
C ALA A 18 -23.38 -23.66 20.56
N ALA A 19 -22.14 -23.22 20.88
CA ALA A 19 -21.83 -21.84 21.09
C ALA A 19 -22.17 -21.12 19.78
N ARG A 20 -23.37 -20.52 19.71
CA ARG A 20 -23.68 -19.57 18.66
C ARG A 20 -22.70 -18.43 18.81
N ALA A 21 -21.74 -18.30 17.87
CA ALA A 21 -20.97 -17.09 17.74
C ALA A 21 -21.98 -15.94 17.66
N GLN A 22 -22.06 -15.13 18.71
CA GLN A 22 -22.89 -13.93 18.68
C GLN A 22 -22.39 -13.09 17.51
N ALA A 23 -23.24 -12.87 16.52
CA ALA A 23 -22.94 -11.98 15.43
C ALA A 23 -22.63 -10.60 16.03
N VAL A 24 -21.40 -10.14 15.85
CA VAL A 24 -20.99 -8.82 16.34
C VAL A 24 -21.88 -7.80 15.62
N ALA A 25 -22.65 -7.03 16.40
CA ALA A 25 -23.49 -5.99 15.84
C ALA A 25 -22.61 -4.92 15.21
N VAL A 26 -22.79 -4.68 13.92
CA VAL A 26 -22.04 -3.67 13.17
C VAL A 26 -22.87 -2.37 13.19
N PRO A 27 -22.31 -1.24 13.69
CA PRO A 27 -23.01 0.03 13.67
C PRO A 27 -23.33 0.50 12.25
N PHE A 28 -24.31 1.40 12.12
CA PHE A 28 -24.52 2.11 10.86
C PHE A 28 -23.39 3.11 10.59
N TYR A 29 -22.88 3.11 9.35
CA TYR A 29 -21.87 4.06 8.90
C TYR A 29 -22.37 4.83 7.67
N SER A 30 -22.23 6.17 7.74
CA SER A 30 -22.46 7.05 6.60
C SER A 30 -21.23 7.09 5.67
N ALA A 31 -21.38 7.66 4.48
CA ALA A 31 -20.25 7.95 3.59
C ALA A 31 -19.23 8.89 4.24
N GLN A 32 -19.70 9.85 5.06
CA GLN A 32 -18.83 10.75 5.81
C GLN A 32 -17.91 9.97 6.77
N HIS A 33 -18.46 9.02 7.55
CA HIS A 33 -17.64 8.19 8.45
C HIS A 33 -16.58 7.40 7.70
N TRP A 34 -16.92 6.91 6.47
CA TRP A 34 -15.98 6.18 5.65
C TRP A 34 -14.87 7.06 5.10
N VAL A 35 -15.19 8.22 4.52
CA VAL A 35 -14.22 9.18 3.99
C VAL A 35 -13.34 9.73 5.11
N GLU A 36 -13.91 10.15 6.25
CA GLU A 36 -13.14 10.58 7.42
C GLU A 36 -12.18 9.47 7.90
N GLY A 37 -12.65 8.22 7.94
CA GLY A 37 -11.82 7.07 8.26
C GLY A 37 -10.62 6.90 7.32
N LEU A 38 -10.85 7.03 6.00
CA LEU A 38 -9.79 6.95 5.00
C LEU A 38 -8.76 8.09 5.15
N TYR A 39 -9.19 9.32 5.37
CA TYR A 39 -8.29 10.48 5.47
C TYR A 39 -7.56 10.51 6.81
N ARG A 40 -8.29 10.43 7.93
CA ARG A 40 -7.72 10.63 9.27
C ARG A 40 -7.02 9.39 9.83
N HIS A 41 -7.52 8.20 9.48
CA HIS A 41 -7.03 6.92 10.04
C HIS A 41 -6.35 6.02 9.00
N GLY A 42 -6.32 6.44 7.74
CA GLY A 42 -5.57 5.80 6.65
C GLY A 42 -4.47 6.72 6.13
N LEU A 43 -4.83 7.73 5.33
CA LEU A 43 -3.89 8.61 4.63
C LEU A 43 -2.92 9.34 5.58
N ALA A 44 -3.43 10.00 6.62
CA ALA A 44 -2.60 10.82 7.51
C ALA A 44 -1.55 10.00 8.28
N PRO A 45 -1.88 8.85 8.93
CA PRO A 45 -0.86 8.03 9.57
C PRO A 45 0.11 7.38 8.57
N ASP A 46 -0.33 6.96 7.38
CA ASP A 46 0.56 6.40 6.36
C ASP A 46 1.54 7.47 5.84
N ALA A 47 1.07 8.71 5.62
CA ALA A 47 1.93 9.83 5.24
C ALA A 47 2.97 10.15 6.33
N ALA A 48 2.54 10.14 7.60
CA ALA A 48 3.44 10.34 8.73
C ALA A 48 4.48 9.20 8.85
N ALA A 49 4.08 7.96 8.63
CA ALA A 49 5.00 6.81 8.63
C ALA A 49 6.03 6.92 7.50
N PHE A 50 5.60 7.25 6.28
CA PHE A 50 6.52 7.48 5.16
C PHE A 50 7.49 8.63 5.45
N ALA A 51 7.00 9.77 5.95
CA ALA A 51 7.85 10.91 6.28
C ALA A 51 8.89 10.60 7.35
N ALA A 52 8.50 9.84 8.39
CA ALA A 52 9.43 9.40 9.43
C ALA A 52 10.57 8.52 8.86
N ARG A 53 10.26 7.62 7.93
CA ARG A 53 11.28 6.77 7.29
C ARG A 53 12.12 7.54 6.27
N ALA A 54 11.51 8.38 5.46
CA ALA A 54 12.21 9.22 4.48
C ALA A 54 13.17 10.22 5.15
N ALA A 55 12.85 10.70 6.34
CA ALA A 55 13.70 11.63 7.09
C ALA A 55 15.08 11.05 7.47
N ALA A 56 15.21 9.73 7.55
CA ALA A 56 16.47 9.06 7.84
C ALA A 56 17.40 8.91 6.62
N LEU A 57 16.86 9.04 5.40
CA LEU A 57 17.60 8.83 4.16
C LEU A 57 18.77 9.79 3.98
N PRO A 58 18.63 11.13 4.16
CA PRO A 58 19.75 12.05 3.96
C PRO A 58 20.96 11.74 4.84
N ALA A 59 20.72 11.44 6.13
CA ALA A 59 21.80 11.09 7.06
C ALA A 59 22.52 9.79 6.65
N ALA A 60 21.78 8.76 6.27
CA ALA A 60 22.35 7.48 5.88
C ALA A 60 23.14 7.57 4.55
N VAL A 61 22.61 8.31 3.56
CA VAL A 61 23.30 8.55 2.29
C VAL A 61 24.52 9.47 2.51
N GLY A 62 24.40 10.50 3.34
CA GLY A 62 25.52 11.36 3.73
C GLY A 62 26.66 10.55 4.37
N THR A 63 26.35 9.72 5.36
CA THR A 63 27.33 8.79 5.96
C THR A 63 28.00 7.90 4.91
N ARG A 64 27.24 7.38 3.93
CA ARG A 64 27.81 6.62 2.81
C ARG A 64 28.77 7.48 1.98
N CYS A 65 28.42 8.73 1.72
CA CYS A 65 29.22 9.63 0.89
C CYS A 65 30.53 10.07 1.57
N ASP A 66 30.56 10.12 2.90
CA ASP A 66 31.73 10.51 3.70
C ASP A 66 32.55 9.29 4.17
N ALA A 67 32.06 8.08 3.97
CA ALA A 67 32.71 6.87 4.46
C ALA A 67 34.03 6.59 3.72
N ALA A 68 35.06 6.16 4.46
CA ALA A 68 36.33 5.78 3.89
C ALA A 68 36.76 4.37 4.37
N GLY A 69 37.60 3.72 3.59
CA GLY A 69 38.19 2.44 3.95
C GLY A 69 37.18 1.38 4.38
N ALA A 70 37.36 0.73 5.51
CA ALA A 70 36.52 -0.33 6.02
C ALA A 70 35.10 0.11 6.40
N ALA A 71 34.85 1.40 6.61
CA ALA A 71 33.51 1.94 6.92
C ALA A 71 32.59 2.03 5.68
N ALA A 72 33.15 1.98 4.49
CA ALA A 72 32.39 2.22 3.26
C ALA A 72 31.31 1.16 2.98
N ALA A 73 31.59 -0.12 3.21
CA ALA A 73 30.61 -1.19 2.98
C ALA A 73 29.46 -1.15 4.01
N PRO A 74 29.70 -1.09 5.33
CA PRO A 74 28.63 -0.95 6.32
C PRO A 74 27.74 0.30 6.10
N ALA A 75 28.34 1.43 5.71
CA ALA A 75 27.58 2.65 5.41
C ALA A 75 26.65 2.48 4.19
N LEU A 76 27.08 1.75 3.15
CA LEU A 76 26.22 1.42 2.03
C LEU A 76 25.06 0.52 2.45
N ASP A 77 25.32 -0.50 3.26
CA ASP A 77 24.29 -1.41 3.75
C ASP A 77 23.27 -0.68 4.64
N GLN A 78 23.73 0.28 5.44
CA GLN A 78 22.85 1.17 6.21
C GLN A 78 21.95 2.02 5.29
N ALA A 79 22.53 2.66 4.26
CA ALA A 79 21.75 3.46 3.31
C ALA A 79 20.70 2.61 2.58
N ARG A 80 21.06 1.38 2.20
CA ARG A 80 20.13 0.39 1.61
C ARG A 80 19.01 -0.02 2.56
N ALA A 81 19.31 -0.21 3.84
CA ALA A 81 18.30 -0.55 4.85
C ALA A 81 17.31 0.61 5.03
N GLN A 82 17.77 1.85 5.17
CA GLN A 82 16.90 3.03 5.28
C GLN A 82 16.06 3.25 4.02
N TRP A 83 16.63 2.98 2.82
CA TRP A 83 15.85 3.03 1.60
C TRP A 83 14.72 1.99 1.59
N ARG A 84 14.98 0.73 2.01
CA ARG A 84 13.94 -0.31 2.09
C ARG A 84 12.83 0.08 3.05
N ASP A 85 13.17 0.63 4.22
CA ASP A 85 12.19 1.09 5.19
C ASP A 85 11.31 2.21 4.64
N ALA A 86 11.91 3.20 3.96
CA ALA A 86 11.18 4.28 3.32
C ALA A 86 10.31 3.78 2.15
N MET A 87 10.84 2.88 1.33
CA MET A 87 10.11 2.26 0.22
C MET A 87 8.89 1.48 0.71
N LEU A 88 9.02 0.66 1.76
CA LEU A 88 7.88 -0.10 2.30
C LEU A 88 6.79 0.82 2.87
N ALA A 89 7.17 1.89 3.55
CA ALA A 89 6.22 2.89 4.03
C ALA A 89 5.54 3.65 2.86
N TRP A 90 6.29 3.94 1.79
CA TRP A 90 5.74 4.50 0.57
C TRP A 90 4.73 3.56 -0.11
N GLU A 91 5.06 2.27 -0.24
CA GLU A 91 4.16 1.29 -0.85
C GLU A 91 2.81 1.18 -0.10
N ALA A 92 2.83 1.31 1.22
CA ALA A 92 1.61 1.34 2.02
C ALA A 92 0.79 2.61 1.78
N LEU A 93 1.44 3.78 1.74
CA LEU A 93 0.81 5.07 1.48
C LEU A 93 0.26 5.14 0.05
N ALA A 94 1.07 4.75 -0.94
CA ALA A 94 0.74 4.80 -2.36
C ALA A 94 -0.28 3.74 -2.80
N ALA A 95 -0.59 2.77 -1.93
CA ALA A 95 -1.57 1.73 -2.23
C ALA A 95 -2.96 2.32 -2.52
N LEU A 96 -3.37 3.38 -1.84
CA LEU A 96 -4.62 4.10 -2.12
C LEU A 96 -4.35 5.59 -2.32
N PRO A 97 -4.06 6.03 -3.55
CA PRO A 97 -3.80 7.43 -3.84
C PRO A 97 -5.11 8.22 -3.90
N ILE A 98 -5.41 8.96 -2.84
CA ILE A 98 -6.57 9.86 -2.73
C ILE A 98 -6.12 11.27 -2.37
N GLY A 99 -6.94 12.26 -2.69
CA GLY A 99 -6.75 13.67 -2.33
C GLY A 99 -5.33 14.16 -2.59
N PRO A 100 -4.55 14.52 -1.55
CA PRO A 100 -3.22 15.11 -1.71
C PRO A 100 -2.24 14.28 -2.54
N LEU A 101 -2.36 12.95 -2.57
CA LEU A 101 -1.49 12.10 -3.39
C LEU A 101 -1.77 12.30 -4.90
N ILE A 102 -3.04 12.50 -5.28
CA ILE A 102 -3.44 12.80 -6.65
C ILE A 102 -3.05 14.23 -7.02
N GLU A 103 -3.44 15.20 -6.20
CA GLU A 103 -3.19 16.63 -6.43
C GLU A 103 -1.72 16.94 -6.65
N ARG A 104 -0.85 16.32 -5.86
CA ARG A 104 0.61 16.45 -5.98
C ARG A 104 1.24 15.51 -6.99
N ARG A 105 0.46 14.67 -7.66
CA ARG A 105 0.96 13.61 -8.57
C ARG A 105 2.06 12.76 -7.92
N ALA A 106 1.86 12.43 -6.63
CA ALA A 106 2.91 11.86 -5.79
C ALA A 106 3.46 10.53 -6.33
N LEU A 107 2.62 9.67 -6.90
CA LEU A 107 3.05 8.41 -7.51
C LEU A 107 4.07 8.65 -8.63
N ARG A 108 3.84 9.67 -9.46
CA ARG A 108 4.75 10.01 -10.55
C ARG A 108 6.01 10.71 -10.08
N THR A 109 5.90 11.61 -9.10
CA THR A 109 7.05 12.42 -8.65
C THR A 109 8.00 11.66 -7.75
N LEU A 110 7.49 10.76 -6.91
CA LEU A 110 8.28 9.99 -5.94
C LEU A 110 8.66 8.59 -6.41
N ASP A 111 7.90 8.02 -7.36
CA ASP A 111 8.04 6.61 -7.73
C ASP A 111 7.88 6.36 -9.23
N PHE A 112 8.56 7.14 -10.05
CA PHE A 112 8.55 6.95 -11.50
C PHE A 112 9.33 5.68 -11.87
N THR A 113 8.63 4.62 -12.23
CA THR A 113 9.21 3.33 -12.65
C THR A 113 9.04 3.09 -14.16
N PRO A 114 10.01 2.46 -14.82
CA PRO A 114 11.36 2.14 -14.33
C PRO A 114 12.26 3.37 -14.28
N ALA A 115 13.30 3.33 -13.44
CA ALA A 115 14.34 4.34 -13.43
C ALA A 115 14.96 4.52 -14.83
N ARG A 116 15.42 5.74 -15.16
CA ARG A 116 16.02 6.05 -16.45
C ARG A 116 17.50 6.38 -16.30
N PRO A 117 18.42 5.38 -16.42
CA PRO A 117 19.86 5.57 -16.16
C PRO A 117 20.48 6.75 -16.91
N ALA A 118 20.12 6.95 -18.19
CA ALA A 118 20.63 8.07 -18.99
C ALA A 118 20.19 9.44 -18.44
N LEU A 119 18.98 9.54 -17.85
CA LEU A 119 18.53 10.78 -17.24
C LEU A 119 19.15 10.98 -15.86
N ILE A 120 19.39 9.92 -15.11
CA ILE A 120 20.14 9.96 -13.84
C ILE A 120 21.59 10.43 -14.11
N ALA A 121 22.26 9.90 -15.13
CA ALA A 121 23.61 10.35 -15.50
C ALA A 121 23.68 11.85 -15.82
N ARG A 122 22.72 12.35 -16.62
CA ARG A 122 22.62 13.81 -16.91
C ARG A 122 22.37 14.64 -15.65
N ALA A 123 21.55 14.15 -14.72
CA ALA A 123 21.29 14.85 -13.46
C ALA A 123 22.52 14.85 -12.56
N ILE A 124 23.33 13.80 -12.55
CA ILE A 124 24.64 13.75 -11.89
C ILE A 124 25.59 14.81 -12.48
N GLU A 125 25.66 14.93 -13.81
CA GLU A 125 26.47 15.93 -14.52
C GLU A 125 26.00 17.35 -14.20
N ALA A 126 24.69 17.58 -14.09
CA ALA A 126 24.11 18.87 -13.78
C ALA A 126 24.39 19.34 -12.34
N GLN A 127 24.77 18.44 -11.42
CA GLN A 127 25.10 18.74 -10.02
C GLN A 127 24.09 19.67 -9.34
N PRO A 128 22.79 19.32 -9.22
CA PRO A 128 21.81 20.17 -8.55
C PRO A 128 22.27 20.42 -7.09
N ALA A 129 22.38 21.69 -6.70
CA ALA A 129 22.98 22.08 -5.44
C ALA A 129 21.94 22.31 -4.32
N ASP A 130 20.68 22.50 -4.68
CA ASP A 130 19.62 22.88 -3.75
C ASP A 130 18.24 22.36 -4.19
N ALA A 131 17.22 22.62 -3.38
CA ALA A 131 15.85 22.22 -3.63
C ALA A 131 15.30 22.79 -4.95
N ALA A 132 15.57 24.05 -5.27
CA ALA A 132 15.09 24.70 -6.49
C ALA A 132 15.72 24.09 -7.75
N ALA A 133 16.99 23.67 -7.66
CA ALA A 133 17.63 22.92 -8.72
C ALA A 133 17.04 21.52 -8.88
N MET A 134 16.70 20.84 -7.76
CA MET A 134 16.05 19.53 -7.78
C MET A 134 14.63 19.56 -8.35
N GLU A 135 13.88 20.66 -8.21
CA GLU A 135 12.56 20.82 -8.85
C GLU A 135 12.64 20.78 -10.39
N ARG A 136 13.76 21.22 -10.97
CA ARG A 136 14.00 21.18 -12.42
C ARG A 136 14.41 19.79 -12.93
N ILE A 137 14.80 18.89 -12.02
CA ILE A 137 15.10 17.50 -12.38
C ILE A 137 13.79 16.75 -12.62
N GLY A 138 13.69 16.13 -13.79
CA GLY A 138 12.51 15.34 -14.15
C GLY A 138 12.33 14.10 -13.27
N ALA A 139 11.08 13.74 -13.00
CA ALA A 139 10.72 12.58 -12.17
C ALA A 139 11.46 11.27 -12.53
N PRO A 140 11.76 10.94 -13.81
CA PRO A 140 12.48 9.69 -14.16
C PRO A 140 13.93 9.63 -13.67
N ALA A 141 14.48 10.75 -13.21
CA ALA A 141 15.86 10.82 -12.71
C ALA A 141 15.94 10.94 -11.18
N LYS A 142 14.84 11.09 -10.47
CA LYS A 142 14.81 11.27 -9.01
C LYS A 142 13.79 10.32 -8.35
N GLY A 143 13.53 10.49 -7.06
CA GLY A 143 12.61 9.65 -6.31
C GLY A 143 13.20 8.29 -5.89
N LEU A 144 12.34 7.41 -5.41
CA LEU A 144 12.72 6.09 -4.89
C LEU A 144 13.44 5.22 -5.94
N PRO A 145 12.98 5.13 -7.22
CA PRO A 145 13.66 4.29 -8.21
C PRO A 145 15.06 4.79 -8.59
N ALA A 146 15.26 6.11 -8.66
CA ALA A 146 16.58 6.65 -8.93
C ALA A 146 17.55 6.41 -7.77
N LEU A 147 17.08 6.53 -6.52
CA LEU A 147 17.90 6.23 -5.35
C LEU A 147 18.20 4.73 -5.24
N GLU A 148 17.24 3.85 -5.59
CA GLU A 148 17.48 2.41 -5.73
C GLU A 148 18.61 2.11 -6.72
N TRP A 149 18.54 2.72 -7.90
CA TRP A 149 19.58 2.55 -8.93
C TRP A 149 20.95 2.98 -8.43
N LEU A 150 21.04 4.13 -7.74
CA LEU A 150 22.27 4.68 -7.17
C LEU A 150 22.84 3.86 -6.00
N LEU A 151 22.02 3.06 -5.33
CA LEU A 151 22.47 2.24 -4.19
C LEU A 151 22.77 0.78 -4.57
N TRP A 152 22.14 0.24 -5.62
CA TRP A 152 22.30 -1.19 -6.00
C TRP A 152 22.86 -1.41 -7.38
N THR A 153 22.33 -0.77 -8.42
CA THR A 153 22.75 -1.03 -9.81
C THR A 153 24.06 -0.34 -10.14
N SER A 154 24.23 0.89 -9.70
CA SER A 154 25.47 1.67 -9.83
C SER A 154 25.85 2.29 -8.48
N PRO A 155 26.32 1.45 -7.53
CA PRO A 155 26.56 1.89 -6.16
C PRO A 155 27.53 3.09 -6.10
N VAL A 156 27.03 4.18 -5.54
CA VAL A 156 27.77 5.43 -5.46
C VAL A 156 29.05 5.27 -4.62
N ALA A 157 30.17 5.78 -5.14
CA ALA A 157 31.43 5.81 -4.42
C ALA A 157 31.49 7.05 -3.50
N PRO A 158 32.13 6.95 -2.32
CA PRO A 158 32.38 8.10 -1.45
C PRO A 158 33.10 9.22 -2.19
N GLY A 159 32.72 10.48 -1.94
CA GLY A 159 33.29 11.67 -2.56
C GLY A 159 32.92 11.91 -4.03
N ALA A 160 32.32 10.92 -4.71
CA ALA A 160 31.97 11.03 -6.12
C ALA A 160 30.82 12.03 -6.38
N PRO A 161 30.74 12.65 -7.56
CA PRO A 161 29.57 13.46 -7.95
C PRO A 161 28.23 12.73 -7.83
N ALA A 162 28.19 11.44 -8.15
CA ALA A 162 27.01 10.61 -8.00
C ALA A 162 26.53 10.47 -6.54
N CYS A 163 27.47 10.52 -5.58
CA CYS A 163 27.13 10.46 -4.16
C CYS A 163 26.46 11.76 -3.70
N ARG A 164 26.97 12.92 -4.13
CA ARG A 164 26.30 14.20 -3.87
C ARG A 164 24.90 14.25 -4.47
N TYR A 165 24.74 13.72 -5.68
CA TYR A 165 23.43 13.62 -6.32
C TYR A 165 22.49 12.68 -5.55
N ALA A 166 22.96 11.53 -5.10
CA ALA A 166 22.17 10.61 -4.27
C ALA A 166 21.70 11.28 -2.97
N LEU A 167 22.55 12.12 -2.35
CA LEU A 167 22.17 12.90 -1.17
C LEU A 167 21.06 13.90 -1.52
N GLN A 168 21.16 14.63 -2.65
CA GLN A 168 20.11 15.55 -3.09
C GLN A 168 18.79 14.83 -3.37
N VAL A 169 18.82 13.62 -3.95
CA VAL A 169 17.61 12.79 -4.14
C VAL A 169 17.01 12.37 -2.80
N ALA A 170 17.83 12.00 -1.82
CA ALA A 170 17.38 11.64 -0.48
C ALA A 170 16.74 12.84 0.26
N GLU A 171 17.34 14.02 0.14
CA GLU A 171 16.80 15.27 0.69
C GLU A 171 15.48 15.67 0.02
N ASP A 172 15.37 15.50 -1.32
CA ASP A 172 14.15 15.73 -2.09
C ASP A 172 13.01 14.81 -1.63
N LEU A 173 13.29 13.50 -1.47
CA LEU A 173 12.34 12.53 -0.93
C LEU A 173 11.83 12.91 0.47
N ALA A 174 12.74 13.28 1.36
CA ALA A 174 12.39 13.69 2.73
C ALA A 174 11.57 14.99 2.75
N ARG A 175 11.85 15.93 1.83
CA ARG A 175 11.09 17.18 1.68
C ARG A 175 9.68 16.92 1.17
N GLU A 176 9.54 16.12 0.11
CA GLU A 176 8.24 15.76 -0.45
C GLU A 176 7.39 14.94 0.53
N ALA A 177 8.00 14.04 1.28
CA ALA A 177 7.31 13.29 2.33
C ALA A 177 6.73 14.21 3.42
N ARG A 178 7.48 15.22 3.86
CA ARG A 178 6.96 16.24 4.80
C ARG A 178 5.82 17.07 4.20
N ALA A 179 5.91 17.41 2.92
CA ALA A 179 4.86 18.14 2.21
C ALA A 179 3.56 17.30 2.11
N LEU A 180 3.68 15.97 1.95
CA LEU A 180 2.52 15.06 1.99
C LEU A 180 1.87 15.01 3.38
N VAL A 181 2.66 14.99 4.47
CA VAL A 181 2.10 15.07 5.82
C VAL A 181 1.31 16.35 6.02
N ALA A 182 1.86 17.50 5.62
CA ALA A 182 1.18 18.78 5.72
C ALA A 182 -0.13 18.81 4.91
N ALA A 183 -0.12 18.26 3.71
CA ALA A 183 -1.31 18.17 2.86
C ALA A 183 -2.35 17.17 3.39
N ALA A 184 -1.91 16.03 3.93
CA ALA A 184 -2.80 15.02 4.52
C ALA A 184 -3.44 15.45 5.86
N ALA A 185 -2.95 16.51 6.48
CA ALA A 185 -3.55 17.12 7.66
C ALA A 185 -4.78 17.99 7.35
N ALA A 186 -5.09 18.23 6.07
CA ALA A 186 -6.29 18.96 5.67
C ALA A 186 -7.57 18.25 6.12
N GLU A 187 -8.60 19.03 6.46
CA GLU A 187 -9.90 18.47 6.83
C GLU A 187 -10.52 17.71 5.65
N PRO A 188 -11.04 16.49 5.91
CA PRO A 188 -11.73 15.73 4.87
C PRO A 188 -13.01 16.46 4.41
N PRO A 189 -13.48 16.22 3.18
CA PRO A 189 -14.71 16.79 2.65
C PRO A 189 -15.91 16.54 3.54
N ARG A 190 -16.75 17.57 3.75
CA ARG A 190 -17.94 17.50 4.61
C ARG A 190 -19.25 17.91 3.92
N ASP A 191 -19.20 18.77 2.90
CA ASP A 191 -20.39 19.07 2.14
C ASP A 191 -20.78 17.88 1.25
N GLU A 192 -22.07 17.77 0.95
CA GLU A 192 -22.64 16.58 0.29
C GLU A 192 -22.01 16.33 -1.10
N ALA A 193 -21.77 17.36 -1.91
CA ALA A 193 -21.22 17.23 -3.25
C ALA A 193 -19.73 16.81 -3.22
N GLN A 194 -18.94 17.43 -2.36
CA GLN A 194 -17.54 17.08 -2.17
C GLN A 194 -17.40 15.67 -1.56
N LEU A 195 -18.29 15.30 -0.64
CA LEU A 195 -18.32 13.98 -0.03
C LEU A 195 -18.66 12.90 -1.07
N ALA A 196 -19.65 13.15 -1.94
CA ALA A 196 -19.98 12.24 -3.02
C ALA A 196 -18.81 12.06 -4.00
N THR A 197 -18.11 13.15 -4.32
CA THR A 197 -16.92 13.14 -5.19
C THR A 197 -15.79 12.35 -4.54
N ALA A 198 -15.45 12.61 -3.27
CA ALA A 198 -14.39 11.91 -2.55
C ALA A 198 -14.72 10.41 -2.36
N THR A 199 -16.00 10.09 -2.16
CA THR A 199 -16.47 8.70 -2.08
C THR A 199 -16.25 7.98 -3.41
N ALA A 200 -16.64 8.60 -4.52
CA ALA A 200 -16.46 8.04 -5.85
C ALA A 200 -14.97 7.90 -6.20
N GLU A 201 -14.16 8.93 -5.92
CA GLU A 201 -12.71 8.88 -6.10
C GLU A 201 -12.11 7.72 -5.33
N ALA A 202 -12.39 7.59 -4.03
CA ALA A 202 -11.78 6.55 -3.20
C ALA A 202 -12.18 5.14 -3.64
N VAL A 203 -13.44 4.90 -4.06
CA VAL A 203 -13.87 3.61 -4.61
C VAL A 203 -13.15 3.31 -5.92
N ASN A 204 -13.04 4.27 -6.84
CA ASN A 204 -12.30 4.13 -8.10
C ASN A 204 -10.81 3.86 -7.85
N GLN A 205 -10.22 4.55 -6.87
CA GLN A 205 -8.81 4.32 -6.51
C GLN A 205 -8.58 2.94 -5.85
N LEU A 206 -9.55 2.38 -5.14
CA LEU A 206 -9.45 0.98 -4.66
C LEU A 206 -9.44 -0.02 -5.82
N VAL A 207 -10.28 0.18 -6.83
CA VAL A 207 -10.26 -0.63 -8.07
C VAL A 207 -8.92 -0.48 -8.76
N GLY A 208 -8.44 0.75 -8.95
CA GLY A 208 -7.14 1.05 -9.54
C GLY A 208 -5.95 0.48 -8.75
N ALA A 209 -6.03 0.48 -7.43
CA ALA A 209 -5.01 -0.09 -6.54
C ALA A 209 -4.84 -1.60 -6.75
N VAL A 210 -5.96 -2.33 -6.76
CA VAL A 210 -5.96 -3.77 -7.04
C VAL A 210 -5.45 -4.05 -8.45
N GLU A 211 -5.85 -3.24 -9.44
CA GLU A 211 -5.42 -3.39 -10.82
C GLU A 211 -3.93 -3.09 -11.00
N ARG A 212 -3.39 -2.04 -10.37
CA ARG A 212 -1.94 -1.77 -10.40
C ARG A 212 -1.13 -2.93 -9.85
N LEU A 213 -1.54 -3.48 -8.68
CA LEU A 213 -0.85 -4.63 -8.09
C LEU A 213 -0.95 -5.85 -9.01
N ARG A 214 -2.15 -6.12 -9.56
CA ARG A 214 -2.39 -7.22 -10.47
C ARG A 214 -1.58 -7.11 -11.76
N TRP A 215 -1.82 -6.01 -12.50
CA TRP A 215 -1.31 -5.86 -13.86
C TRP A 215 0.12 -5.35 -13.89
N ALA A 216 0.35 -4.14 -13.36
CA ALA A 216 1.64 -3.47 -13.50
C ALA A 216 2.75 -4.15 -12.69
N GLN A 217 2.40 -4.69 -11.51
CA GLN A 217 3.39 -5.22 -10.58
C GLN A 217 3.64 -6.74 -10.76
N ILE A 218 2.62 -7.53 -11.15
CA ILE A 218 2.71 -8.99 -11.21
C ILE A 218 2.56 -9.50 -12.63
N GLU A 219 1.44 -9.26 -13.31
CA GLU A 219 1.08 -9.95 -14.54
C GLU A 219 1.92 -9.50 -15.75
N LYS A 220 2.06 -8.19 -15.97
CA LYS A 220 2.85 -7.63 -17.05
C LYS A 220 4.32 -8.07 -17.00
N PRO A 221 5.02 -8.01 -15.85
CA PRO A 221 6.36 -8.58 -15.72
C PRO A 221 6.42 -10.09 -15.94
N THR A 222 5.45 -10.84 -15.41
CA THR A 222 5.39 -12.30 -15.60
C THR A 222 5.28 -12.69 -17.09
N ARG A 223 4.61 -11.86 -17.89
CA ARG A 223 4.50 -12.07 -19.36
C ARG A 223 5.71 -11.55 -20.14
N GLY A 224 6.76 -11.07 -19.49
CA GLY A 224 7.96 -10.52 -20.12
C GLY A 224 7.79 -9.10 -20.68
N GLY A 225 6.69 -8.41 -20.36
CA GLY A 225 6.42 -7.04 -20.82
C GLY A 225 7.16 -5.94 -20.05
N ALA A 226 7.78 -6.29 -18.90
CA ALA A 226 8.55 -5.37 -18.05
C ALA A 226 9.41 -6.16 -17.06
N GLU A 227 10.33 -5.49 -16.38
CA GLU A 227 10.96 -6.04 -15.17
C GLU A 227 10.02 -5.91 -13.97
N PHE A 228 10.18 -6.82 -13.00
CA PHE A 228 9.50 -6.64 -11.73
C PHE A 228 10.02 -5.38 -11.01
N PRO A 229 9.15 -4.57 -10.41
CA PRO A 229 9.63 -3.42 -9.64
C PRO A 229 10.46 -3.87 -8.44
N ARG A 230 11.39 -3.03 -8.01
CA ARG A 230 12.29 -3.31 -6.86
C ARG A 230 13.21 -4.53 -7.08
N THR A 231 13.46 -4.90 -8.33
CA THR A 231 14.36 -6.03 -8.67
C THR A 231 15.79 -5.74 -8.23
N ALA A 232 16.30 -4.54 -8.43
CA ALA A 232 17.68 -4.18 -8.08
C ALA A 232 17.96 -4.35 -6.58
N SER A 233 17.04 -3.94 -5.72
CA SER A 233 17.14 -4.09 -4.27
C SER A 233 16.76 -5.48 -3.74
N GLY A 234 16.19 -6.34 -4.59
CA GLY A 234 15.61 -7.63 -4.20
C GLY A 234 14.35 -7.50 -3.34
N ALA A 235 13.69 -6.32 -3.33
CA ALA A 235 12.59 -6.01 -2.43
C ALA A 235 11.19 -6.23 -3.06
N THR A 236 11.09 -6.81 -4.27
CA THR A 236 9.83 -7.00 -5.00
C THR A 236 8.75 -7.68 -4.15
N ALA A 237 9.06 -8.80 -3.52
CA ALA A 237 8.09 -9.54 -2.72
C ALA A 237 7.59 -8.73 -1.50
N GLN A 238 8.48 -7.98 -0.87
CA GLN A 238 8.13 -7.12 0.27
C GLN A 238 7.27 -5.92 -0.19
N SER A 239 7.56 -5.33 -1.36
CA SER A 239 6.75 -4.29 -1.98
C SER A 239 5.32 -4.78 -2.24
N TRP A 240 5.14 -5.93 -2.88
CA TRP A 240 3.81 -6.52 -3.09
C TRP A 240 3.07 -6.77 -1.79
N GLN A 241 3.77 -7.30 -0.78
CA GLN A 241 3.18 -7.55 0.52
C GLN A 241 2.74 -6.26 1.21
N ALA A 242 3.54 -5.19 1.18
CA ALA A 242 3.21 -3.91 1.77
C ALA A 242 1.99 -3.27 1.08
N GLN A 243 1.97 -3.24 -0.25
CA GLN A 243 0.81 -2.76 -1.03
C GLN A 243 -0.45 -3.57 -0.72
N TRP A 244 -0.35 -4.90 -0.74
CA TRP A 244 -1.51 -5.75 -0.49
C TRP A 244 -2.06 -5.58 0.93
N GLN A 245 -1.21 -5.52 1.96
CA GLN A 245 -1.66 -5.31 3.33
C GLN A 245 -2.39 -3.98 3.50
N ALA A 246 -1.90 -2.92 2.86
CA ALA A 246 -2.57 -1.63 2.86
C ALA A 246 -3.93 -1.66 2.14
N ILE A 247 -4.03 -2.31 0.98
CA ILE A 247 -5.29 -2.51 0.25
C ILE A 247 -6.25 -3.35 1.09
N ARG A 248 -5.79 -4.48 1.60
CA ARG A 248 -6.58 -5.40 2.43
C ARG A 248 -7.16 -4.71 3.67
N ALA A 249 -6.37 -3.89 4.35
CA ALA A 249 -6.83 -3.13 5.53
C ALA A 249 -7.98 -2.17 5.22
N ARG A 250 -8.10 -1.71 3.98
CA ARG A 250 -9.18 -0.83 3.52
C ARG A 250 -10.39 -1.60 2.99
N LEU A 251 -10.23 -2.87 2.66
CA LEU A 251 -11.30 -3.71 2.12
C LEU A 251 -11.91 -4.64 3.16
N ARG A 252 -11.09 -5.29 3.99
CA ARG A 252 -11.46 -6.42 4.85
C ARG A 252 -11.66 -5.99 6.30
N MET A 253 -12.78 -6.36 6.88
CA MET A 253 -13.05 -6.15 8.30
C MET A 253 -11.99 -6.88 9.16
N PRO A 254 -11.40 -6.21 10.15
CA PRO A 254 -10.48 -6.87 11.08
C PRO A 254 -11.21 -7.89 11.96
N ALA A 255 -10.46 -8.81 12.54
CA ALA A 255 -11.03 -9.78 13.50
C ALA A 255 -11.47 -9.13 14.82
N SER A 256 -11.00 -7.91 15.09
CA SER A 256 -11.45 -7.09 16.23
C SER A 256 -12.85 -6.53 16.00
N ALA A 257 -13.47 -6.01 17.08
CA ALA A 257 -14.75 -5.33 16.96
C ALA A 257 -14.69 -4.19 15.93
N PRO A 258 -15.79 -3.95 15.17
CA PRO A 258 -15.84 -2.83 14.23
C PRO A 258 -15.66 -1.50 14.98
N PRO A 259 -14.99 -0.49 14.35
CA PRO A 259 -14.73 0.78 15.01
C PRO A 259 -16.04 1.52 15.30
N THR A 260 -16.06 2.28 16.38
CA THR A 260 -17.14 3.26 16.60
C THR A 260 -17.13 4.26 15.42
N PRO A 261 -18.29 4.68 14.88
CA PRO A 261 -18.35 5.67 13.81
C PRO A 261 -17.47 6.89 14.06
N GLY A 262 -16.56 7.21 13.14
CA GLY A 262 -15.64 8.34 13.21
C GLY A 262 -14.35 8.13 14.02
N THR A 263 -14.12 6.95 14.60
CA THR A 263 -12.95 6.72 15.50
C THR A 263 -11.81 5.89 14.91
N GLY A 264 -11.94 5.37 13.69
CA GLY A 264 -10.92 4.50 13.09
C GLY A 264 -11.04 4.35 11.59
N LEU A 265 -10.06 3.66 11.00
CA LEU A 265 -10.15 3.24 9.61
C LEU A 265 -11.37 2.32 9.44
N LEU A 266 -12.24 2.66 8.51
CA LEU A 266 -13.46 1.91 8.22
C LEU A 266 -13.28 1.14 6.91
N PRO A 267 -13.06 -0.19 6.95
CA PRO A 267 -12.98 -1.01 5.74
C PRO A 267 -14.30 -1.05 4.98
N VAL A 268 -14.22 -1.24 3.66
CA VAL A 268 -15.41 -1.32 2.79
C VAL A 268 -16.37 -2.43 3.25
N GLU A 269 -15.87 -3.61 3.61
CA GLU A 269 -16.70 -4.68 4.16
C GLU A 269 -17.49 -4.23 5.39
N THR A 270 -16.85 -3.57 6.34
CA THR A 270 -17.50 -3.05 7.56
C THR A 270 -18.56 -2.02 7.21
N TRP A 271 -18.25 -1.12 6.27
CA TRP A 271 -19.20 -0.11 5.80
C TRP A 271 -20.43 -0.74 5.14
N LEU A 272 -20.24 -1.73 4.26
CA LEU A 272 -21.34 -2.48 3.64
C LEU A 272 -22.21 -3.17 4.68
N ARG A 273 -21.62 -3.87 5.66
CA ARG A 273 -22.36 -4.53 6.74
C ARG A 273 -23.17 -3.53 7.57
N GLY A 274 -22.60 -2.39 7.92
CA GLY A 274 -23.29 -1.33 8.66
C GLY A 274 -24.45 -0.69 7.89
N ARG A 275 -24.49 -0.83 6.56
CA ARG A 275 -25.60 -0.40 5.69
C ARG A 275 -26.59 -1.52 5.37
N GLY A 276 -26.41 -2.72 5.93
CA GLY A 276 -27.26 -3.87 5.66
C GLY A 276 -26.99 -4.57 4.32
N LEU A 277 -25.91 -4.20 3.60
CA LEU A 277 -25.50 -4.80 2.32
C LEU A 277 -24.66 -6.06 2.58
N LEU A 278 -25.27 -7.04 3.26
CA LEU A 278 -24.56 -8.22 3.78
C LEU A 278 -24.05 -9.13 2.67
N ALA A 279 -24.84 -9.31 1.59
CA ALA A 279 -24.43 -10.17 0.48
C ALA A 279 -23.20 -9.63 -0.25
N GLU A 280 -23.12 -8.32 -0.46
CA GLU A 280 -21.97 -7.64 -1.05
C GLU A 280 -20.75 -7.72 -0.14
N ALA A 281 -20.95 -7.55 1.17
CA ALA A 281 -19.89 -7.68 2.17
C ALA A 281 -19.30 -9.10 2.20
N ASP A 282 -20.14 -10.13 2.16
CA ASP A 282 -19.68 -11.52 2.20
C ASP A 282 -18.92 -11.91 0.93
N VAL A 283 -19.40 -11.48 -0.25
CA VAL A 283 -18.71 -11.71 -1.52
C VAL A 283 -17.35 -10.99 -1.57
N LEU A 284 -17.31 -9.74 -1.09
CA LEU A 284 -16.05 -8.99 -0.99
C LEU A 284 -15.08 -9.68 -0.03
N ALA A 285 -15.54 -10.07 1.14
CA ALA A 285 -14.71 -10.75 2.13
C ALA A 285 -14.10 -12.03 1.56
N ALA A 286 -14.90 -12.87 0.92
CA ALA A 286 -14.44 -14.12 0.30
C ALA A 286 -13.38 -13.86 -0.79
N ALA A 287 -13.60 -12.88 -1.67
CA ALA A 287 -12.62 -12.53 -2.72
C ALA A 287 -11.30 -12.02 -2.13
N VAL A 288 -11.36 -11.18 -1.10
CA VAL A 288 -10.16 -10.66 -0.42
C VAL A 288 -9.40 -11.78 0.29
N ASP A 289 -10.09 -12.72 0.94
CA ASP A 289 -9.46 -13.86 1.62
C ASP A 289 -8.74 -14.79 0.62
N VAL A 290 -9.30 -15.02 -0.58
CA VAL A 290 -8.66 -15.77 -1.67
C VAL A 290 -7.40 -15.05 -2.15
N ALA A 291 -7.45 -13.73 -2.34
CA ALA A 291 -6.30 -12.94 -2.75
C ALA A 291 -5.21 -12.93 -1.66
N ASP A 292 -5.59 -12.79 -0.39
CA ASP A 292 -4.66 -12.83 0.75
C ASP A 292 -3.90 -14.17 0.80
N ALA A 293 -4.61 -15.28 0.63
CA ALA A 293 -4.00 -16.61 0.58
C ALA A 293 -3.02 -16.76 -0.61
N SER A 294 -3.40 -16.23 -1.78
CA SER A 294 -2.59 -16.34 -3.01
C SER A 294 -1.32 -15.49 -2.99
N LEU A 295 -1.36 -14.33 -2.32
CA LEU A 295 -0.23 -13.40 -2.20
C LEU A 295 0.73 -13.75 -1.06
N ARG A 296 0.32 -14.60 -0.13
CA ARG A 296 1.16 -14.99 1.01
C ARG A 296 2.42 -15.73 0.56
N GLY A 297 3.58 -15.13 0.88
CA GLY A 297 4.88 -15.69 0.49
C GLY A 297 5.08 -15.77 -1.02
N LEU A 298 4.41 -14.92 -1.81
CA LEU A 298 4.63 -14.82 -3.25
C LEU A 298 5.97 -14.15 -3.53
N THR A 299 6.73 -14.72 -4.49
CA THR A 299 8.02 -14.20 -4.95
C THR A 299 8.06 -14.11 -6.46
N PRO A 300 8.94 -13.27 -7.07
CA PRO A 300 9.07 -13.17 -8.52
C PRO A 300 9.35 -14.51 -9.24
N GLY A 301 10.01 -15.45 -8.56
CA GLY A 301 10.31 -16.79 -9.12
C GLY A 301 9.21 -17.84 -8.90
N ALA A 302 8.02 -17.47 -8.44
CA ALA A 302 7.01 -18.43 -8.00
C ALA A 302 6.23 -19.14 -9.14
N GLY A 303 6.58 -18.92 -10.40
CA GLY A 303 6.00 -19.64 -11.55
C GLY A 303 4.46 -19.50 -11.62
N ALA A 304 3.74 -20.62 -11.69
CA ALA A 304 2.29 -20.64 -11.80
C ALA A 304 1.54 -19.90 -10.66
N ARG A 305 2.16 -19.74 -9.48
CA ARG A 305 1.56 -18.97 -8.37
C ARG A 305 1.39 -17.48 -8.70
N LEU A 306 2.24 -16.90 -9.57
CA LEU A 306 2.09 -15.53 -10.05
C LEU A 306 0.77 -15.36 -10.82
N SER A 307 0.45 -16.28 -11.71
CA SER A 307 -0.81 -16.26 -12.46
C SER A 307 -2.02 -16.47 -11.54
N ALA A 308 -1.92 -17.37 -10.56
CA ALA A 308 -2.99 -17.58 -9.57
C ALA A 308 -3.23 -16.33 -8.72
N ALA A 309 -2.17 -15.63 -8.29
CA ALA A 309 -2.29 -14.38 -7.55
C ALA A 309 -2.92 -13.27 -8.41
N ALA A 310 -2.52 -13.14 -9.68
CA ALA A 310 -3.12 -12.19 -10.61
C ALA A 310 -4.62 -12.48 -10.83
N GLN A 311 -5.01 -13.74 -10.97
CA GLN A 311 -6.42 -14.14 -11.08
C GLN A 311 -7.21 -13.83 -9.81
N ALA A 312 -6.66 -14.09 -8.62
CA ALA A 312 -7.30 -13.77 -7.36
C ALA A 312 -7.52 -12.25 -7.19
N LEU A 313 -6.53 -11.42 -7.55
CA LEU A 313 -6.67 -9.97 -7.59
C LEU A 313 -7.72 -9.51 -8.62
N ALA A 314 -7.78 -10.15 -9.81
CA ALA A 314 -8.84 -9.88 -10.79
C ALA A 314 -10.23 -10.16 -10.20
N GLY A 315 -10.37 -11.21 -9.38
CA GLY A 315 -11.62 -11.51 -8.66
C GLY A 315 -12.02 -10.40 -7.70
N VAL A 316 -11.06 -9.86 -6.92
CA VAL A 316 -11.32 -8.71 -6.03
C VAL A 316 -11.77 -7.49 -6.83
N LYS A 317 -11.07 -7.17 -7.94
CA LYS A 317 -11.43 -6.06 -8.84
C LYS A 317 -12.86 -6.22 -9.35
N GLN A 318 -13.22 -7.40 -9.88
CA GLN A 318 -14.57 -7.67 -10.40
C GLN A 318 -15.66 -7.50 -9.33
N VAL A 319 -15.40 -7.91 -8.10
CA VAL A 319 -16.35 -7.71 -6.99
C VAL A 319 -16.50 -6.23 -6.67
N LEU A 320 -15.40 -5.46 -6.64
CA LEU A 320 -15.45 -4.01 -6.43
C LEU A 320 -16.27 -3.31 -7.53
N GLU A 321 -16.03 -3.64 -8.80
CA GLU A 321 -16.68 -3.02 -9.95
C GLU A 321 -18.15 -3.41 -10.09
N ASN A 322 -18.48 -4.71 -9.94
CA ASN A 322 -19.77 -5.26 -10.33
C ASN A 322 -20.76 -5.43 -9.16
N ARG A 323 -20.27 -5.36 -7.92
CA ARG A 323 -21.10 -5.55 -6.73
C ARG A 323 -21.01 -4.36 -5.78
N VAL A 324 -19.81 -3.97 -5.37
CA VAL A 324 -19.61 -2.93 -4.35
C VAL A 324 -19.98 -1.54 -4.89
N ALA A 325 -19.41 -1.14 -6.02
CA ALA A 325 -19.64 0.19 -6.58
C ALA A 325 -21.12 0.44 -6.91
N PRO A 326 -21.87 -0.48 -7.56
CA PRO A 326 -23.31 -0.30 -7.77
C PRO A 326 -24.11 -0.22 -6.47
N ALA A 327 -23.79 -1.06 -5.47
CA ALA A 327 -24.48 -1.05 -4.17
C ALA A 327 -24.23 0.27 -3.39
N LEU A 328 -23.10 0.91 -3.61
CA LEU A 328 -22.75 2.22 -3.07
C LEU A 328 -23.18 3.38 -3.98
N GLN A 329 -23.82 3.10 -5.11
CA GLN A 329 -24.24 4.08 -6.14
C GLN A 329 -23.06 4.89 -6.71
N VAL A 330 -21.88 4.29 -6.77
CA VAL A 330 -20.69 4.87 -7.37
C VAL A 330 -20.54 4.39 -8.81
N ARG A 331 -20.29 5.31 -9.73
CA ARG A 331 -19.90 4.97 -11.10
C ARG A 331 -18.41 4.70 -11.15
N ILE A 332 -18.05 3.55 -11.73
CA ILE A 332 -16.65 3.28 -12.03
C ILE A 332 -16.28 4.05 -13.29
N GLY A 333 -15.30 4.96 -13.16
CA GLY A 333 -14.64 5.65 -14.27
C GLY A 333 -13.42 4.87 -14.74
N PHE A 334 -12.87 5.25 -15.90
CA PHE A 334 -11.54 4.79 -16.29
C PHE A 334 -10.54 5.33 -15.26
N SER A 335 -9.80 4.43 -14.61
CA SER A 335 -8.68 4.85 -13.75
C SER A 335 -7.46 5.07 -14.64
N ASP A 336 -6.63 6.09 -14.35
CA ASP A 336 -5.31 6.27 -14.99
C ASP A 336 -4.38 5.06 -14.79
N ALA A 337 -4.85 4.03 -14.09
CA ALA A 337 -4.17 2.74 -13.90
C ALA A 337 -4.24 1.82 -15.12
N ASP A 338 -5.08 2.12 -16.12
CA ASP A 338 -5.20 1.32 -17.33
C ASP A 338 -4.04 1.55 -18.31
N GLY A 339 -3.08 2.39 -17.90
CA GLY A 339 -1.72 2.49 -18.43
C GLY A 339 -1.62 2.70 -19.95
N ASP A 340 -1.52 3.96 -20.36
CA ASP A 340 -0.79 4.33 -21.59
C ASP A 340 0.72 4.40 -21.30
#